data_742c28fe99c29fe024fbdc3d5cd52031
#
_entry.id   742c28fe99c29fe024fbdc3d5cd52031
#
_cell.length_a   1.000
_cell.length_b   1.000
_cell.length_c   1.000
_cell.angle_alpha   90.00
_cell.angle_beta   90.00
_cell.angle_gamma   90.00
#
_symmetry.space_group_name_H-M   'P 1'
#
loop_
_entity.id
_entity.type
_entity.pdbx_description
1 polymer ?
#
loop_
_entity_poly.entity_id
_entity_poly.type
_entity_poly.pdbx_seq_one_letter_code
_entity_poly.pdbx_strand_id
1 'polypeptide(L)'
;MIDTAAHPTETAIGLFRQDFWAMAADRVTAFIDRSHATACNRSGCVRPRPGSQKTVASALVWLLMLCLLSVPAGLKAQDFSELDALIGKNDSILITDAREQILFSKNADQKRIPASILKIFTSLVALHYLGDDYRFPTEFYLDQKMNLKIKGYGDPLLISEVIVRISQVLTVLLKKSNPLNDLILDDSYFRQPLTVPGITSSNQPYDAPNGALCVNFNTVAFKRTSQGYVSAEPQTPLLPFVIKKIKASKLKAGRIVFSHHKDEISIYAGHLFQYFLKKQGIRFDGKVRLGRVDADADRLIYRYEAQTSLNQNVVRLLEYSNNFMTNQLLIATGAKIIGSPGTLTKGVTIANDYARHMLDIADMSIVEGSGISRENRVSARQMDRILQEFLPYHYYMRRAGREYYKTGTLYGISTRAGYIRRTNGQLCRYVIMLNTPGKSTEPVALRLLRILD
;
A
#
# COMPACT_ATOMS: atom_id res chain seq x y z
N MET A 1 6.45 -43.06 -16.45
CA MET A 1 7.07 -42.71 -15.17
C MET A 1 7.25 -41.20 -15.21
N ILE A 2 6.32 -40.44 -14.67
CA ILE A 2 6.38 -39.00 -14.57
C ILE A 2 6.13 -38.69 -13.11
N ASP A 3 7.18 -38.17 -12.48
CA ASP A 3 7.28 -37.87 -11.08
C ASP A 3 6.47 -36.60 -10.76
N THR A 4 5.49 -36.72 -9.89
CA THR A 4 4.61 -35.60 -9.45
C THR A 4 5.19 -35.01 -8.19
N ALA A 5 5.93 -33.90 -8.32
CA ALA A 5 6.35 -33.09 -7.19
C ALA A 5 5.17 -32.27 -6.65
N ALA A 6 4.78 -32.54 -5.42
CA ALA A 6 3.71 -31.84 -4.71
C ALA A 6 4.08 -30.39 -4.41
N HIS A 7 3.17 -29.46 -4.72
CA HIS A 7 3.24 -28.05 -4.34
C HIS A 7 2.72 -27.84 -2.91
N PRO A 8 3.37 -27.02 -2.07
CA PRO A 8 2.85 -26.60 -0.78
C PRO A 8 2.03 -25.32 -0.95
N THR A 9 0.74 -25.43 -1.25
CA THR A 9 -0.17 -24.27 -1.48
C THR A 9 -1.41 -24.23 -0.60
N GLU A 10 -1.54 -25.05 0.42
CA GLU A 10 -2.80 -25.12 1.18
C GLU A 10 -2.86 -24.29 2.49
N THR A 11 -1.77 -23.72 2.98
CA THR A 11 -1.75 -23.04 4.28
C THR A 11 -1.99 -21.51 4.23
N ALA A 12 -2.03 -20.90 3.05
CA ALA A 12 -2.24 -19.45 2.93
C ALA A 12 -3.69 -19.00 2.68
N ILE A 13 -4.61 -19.92 2.44
CA ILE A 13 -6.00 -19.63 2.06
C ILE A 13 -6.97 -19.61 3.27
N GLY A 14 -6.55 -20.09 4.43
CA GLY A 14 -7.43 -20.29 5.60
C GLY A 14 -7.75 -19.06 6.44
N LEU A 15 -7.12 -17.90 6.27
CA LEU A 15 -7.18 -16.76 7.19
C LEU A 15 -7.97 -15.53 6.69
N PHE A 16 -8.77 -15.67 5.64
CA PHE A 16 -9.68 -14.60 5.20
C PHE A 16 -11.09 -14.72 5.82
N ARG A 17 -11.16 -15.02 7.11
CA ARG A 17 -12.46 -15.13 7.79
C ARG A 17 -12.63 -14.08 8.87
N GLN A 18 -13.77 -13.38 8.77
CA GLN A 18 -14.56 -12.69 9.81
C GLN A 18 -13.91 -11.64 10.72
N ASP A 19 -12.60 -11.63 10.96
CA ASP A 19 -11.97 -10.69 11.91
C ASP A 19 -11.58 -9.34 11.29
N PHE A 20 -11.93 -9.12 10.02
CA PHE A 20 -11.55 -7.91 9.28
C PHE A 20 -12.12 -6.61 9.86
N TRP A 21 -13.24 -6.67 10.61
CA TRP A 21 -13.93 -5.49 11.12
C TRP A 21 -13.83 -5.29 12.63
N ALA A 22 -13.65 -6.35 13.42
CA ALA A 22 -13.58 -6.25 14.87
C ALA A 22 -12.25 -5.73 15.40
N MET A 23 -11.12 -6.07 14.76
CA MET A 23 -9.78 -5.61 15.19
C MET A 23 -9.41 -4.19 14.81
N ALA A 24 -10.09 -3.58 13.84
CA ALA A 24 -9.78 -2.22 13.39
C ALA A 24 -10.33 -1.13 14.31
N ALA A 25 -11.40 -1.40 15.07
CA ALA A 25 -12.01 -0.43 15.96
C ALA A 25 -11.27 -0.24 17.29
N ASP A 26 -10.70 -1.31 17.86
CA ASP A 26 -10.12 -1.26 19.23
C ASP A 26 -8.69 -0.71 19.28
N ARG A 27 -7.97 -0.62 18.17
CA ARG A 27 -6.58 -0.10 18.17
C ARG A 27 -6.45 1.40 17.90
N VAL A 28 -7.48 2.04 17.40
CA VAL A 28 -7.46 3.50 17.09
C VAL A 28 -7.81 4.34 18.32
N THR A 29 -8.61 3.83 19.23
CA THR A 29 -9.05 4.57 20.44
C THR A 29 -7.99 4.67 21.53
N ALA A 30 -6.99 3.82 21.56
CA ALA A 30 -5.96 3.82 22.61
C ALA A 30 -4.81 4.83 22.42
N PHE A 31 -4.76 5.55 21.27
CA PHE A 31 -3.62 6.43 20.93
C PHE A 31 -3.88 7.92 21.08
N ILE A 32 -5.11 8.37 21.34
CA ILE A 32 -5.45 9.81 21.41
C ILE A 32 -5.21 10.43 22.79
N ASP A 33 -5.00 9.64 23.86
CA ASP A 33 -5.03 10.14 25.26
C ASP A 33 -3.66 10.45 25.90
N ARG A 34 -2.55 10.53 25.16
CA ARG A 34 -1.23 10.80 25.77
C ARG A 34 -0.42 11.95 25.21
N SER A 35 -1.03 13.03 24.78
CA SER A 35 -0.28 14.21 24.33
C SER A 35 -0.77 15.52 24.93
N HIS A 36 -0.86 15.65 26.24
CA HIS A 36 -0.88 16.95 26.94
C HIS A 36 -0.51 16.76 28.42
N ALA A 37 0.73 17.07 28.75
CA ALA A 37 1.14 17.70 30.01
C ALA A 37 2.67 17.75 30.08
N THR A 38 3.26 18.89 29.93
CA THR A 38 3.99 19.61 30.96
C THR A 38 4.63 20.86 30.39
N ALA A 39 4.13 21.95 30.88
CA ALA A 39 4.77 23.27 30.76
C ALA A 39 5.13 23.80 32.13
N CYS A 40 6.31 24.43 32.16
CA CYS A 40 6.66 25.57 33.03
C CYS A 40 6.84 25.37 34.55
N ASN A 41 8.03 25.65 35.08
CA ASN A 41 8.21 26.80 36.01
C ASN A 41 9.69 27.13 36.29
N ARG A 42 10.00 28.33 36.13
CA ARG A 42 10.71 29.49 36.74
C ARG A 42 11.74 29.26 37.85
N SER A 43 12.87 29.96 37.64
CA SER A 43 13.57 30.93 38.48
C SER A 43 14.59 30.47 39.53
N GLY A 44 15.77 31.11 39.49
CA GLY A 44 16.74 31.13 40.58
C GLY A 44 18.17 31.42 40.15
N CYS A 45 18.53 32.69 39.84
CA CYS A 45 19.91 33.14 39.73
C CYS A 45 20.56 33.25 41.12
N VAL A 46 21.71 32.58 41.33
CA VAL A 46 22.62 32.90 42.43
C VAL A 46 24.04 33.01 41.88
N ARG A 47 24.69 34.19 42.16
CA ARG A 47 26.09 34.47 41.77
C ARG A 47 27.04 33.86 42.79
N PRO A 48 28.20 33.27 42.41
CA PRO A 48 29.23 32.85 43.33
C PRO A 48 30.29 33.93 43.56
N ARG A 49 30.83 33.96 44.80
CA ARG A 49 31.95 34.78 45.26
C ARG A 49 33.31 34.17 44.89
N PRO A 50 34.40 34.94 44.74
CA PRO A 50 35.70 34.45 44.33
C PRO A 50 36.56 33.97 45.49
N GLY A 51 37.18 32.79 45.34
CA GLY A 51 38.16 32.25 46.30
C GLY A 51 38.92 31.04 45.74
N SER A 52 40.25 31.19 45.64
CA SER A 52 41.32 30.19 45.53
C SER A 52 41.53 29.47 44.18
N GLN A 53 42.49 30.01 43.42
CA GLN A 53 42.96 29.49 42.13
C GLN A 53 44.06 28.40 42.14
N LYS A 54 44.36 27.73 43.24
CA LYS A 54 45.50 26.78 43.29
C LYS A 54 45.19 25.31 43.51
N THR A 55 43.94 24.96 43.77
CA THR A 55 43.50 23.55 43.95
C THR A 55 42.70 23.00 42.77
N VAL A 56 42.35 23.82 41.78
CA VAL A 56 41.47 23.42 40.65
C VAL A 56 42.25 22.70 39.54
N ALA A 57 43.53 23.02 39.35
CA ALA A 57 44.34 22.44 38.26
C ALA A 57 44.65 20.94 38.48
N SER A 58 44.91 20.52 39.72
CA SER A 58 45.16 19.09 40.02
C SER A 58 43.90 18.23 39.96
N ALA A 59 42.74 18.77 40.36
CA ALA A 59 41.47 18.07 40.28
C ALA A 59 40.97 17.87 38.83
N LEU A 60 41.24 18.86 37.97
CA LEU A 60 40.89 18.73 36.52
C LEU A 60 41.73 17.68 35.78
N VAL A 61 43.02 17.55 36.12
CA VAL A 61 43.88 16.52 35.53
C VAL A 61 43.49 15.13 36.01
N TRP A 62 43.09 14.95 37.26
CA TRP A 62 42.58 13.68 37.78
C TRP A 62 41.18 13.35 37.21
N LEU A 63 40.31 14.33 37.00
CA LEU A 63 39.00 14.13 36.36
C LEU A 63 39.16 13.77 34.87
N LEU A 64 40.09 14.41 34.16
CA LEU A 64 40.42 14.06 32.78
C LEU A 64 41.05 12.66 32.65
N MET A 65 41.90 12.26 33.58
CA MET A 65 42.44 10.89 33.65
C MET A 65 41.36 9.86 34.01
N LEU A 66 40.42 10.16 34.89
CA LEU A 66 39.29 9.29 35.20
C LEU A 66 38.30 9.20 34.03
N CYS A 67 38.10 10.28 33.28
CA CYS A 67 37.28 10.25 32.05
C CYS A 67 37.95 9.47 30.90
N LEU A 68 39.27 9.43 30.83
CA LEU A 68 40.02 8.62 29.87
C LEU A 68 40.07 7.12 30.26
N LEU A 69 39.84 6.79 31.53
CA LEU A 69 39.75 5.40 32.00
C LEU A 69 38.30 4.85 31.99
N SER A 70 37.30 5.68 31.82
CA SER A 70 35.91 5.28 31.63
C SER A 70 35.55 5.14 30.16
N VAL A 71 36.44 4.57 29.35
CA VAL A 71 36.02 3.97 28.05
C VAL A 71 35.13 2.78 28.42
N PRO A 72 33.82 2.83 28.16
CA PRO A 72 32.96 1.69 28.47
C PRO A 72 33.53 0.47 27.75
N ALA A 73 33.94 -0.52 28.56
CA ALA A 73 34.45 -1.79 28.07
C ALA A 73 33.43 -2.40 27.10
N GLY A 74 33.86 -2.58 25.83
CA GLY A 74 33.28 -3.55 24.94
C GLY A 74 31.93 -3.20 24.32
N LEU A 75 31.92 -2.22 23.41
CA LEU A 75 31.06 -2.41 22.21
C LEU A 75 31.60 -3.67 21.51
N LYS A 76 30.99 -4.84 21.79
CA LYS A 76 31.25 -6.03 20.96
C LYS A 76 30.97 -5.62 19.54
N ALA A 77 32.02 -5.62 18.70
CA ALA A 77 31.87 -5.41 17.27
C ALA A 77 30.81 -6.42 16.79
N GLN A 78 29.73 -5.92 16.20
CA GLN A 78 28.68 -6.79 15.67
C GLN A 78 29.30 -7.62 14.55
N ASP A 79 29.28 -8.95 14.69
CA ASP A 79 29.80 -9.85 13.67
C ASP A 79 28.75 -10.12 12.59
N PHE A 80 28.98 -9.59 11.40
CA PHE A 80 28.16 -9.78 10.22
C PHE A 80 28.67 -10.87 9.26
N SER A 81 29.73 -11.60 9.62
CA SER A 81 30.35 -12.61 8.75
C SER A 81 29.36 -13.69 8.27
N GLU A 82 28.47 -14.10 9.14
CA GLU A 82 27.40 -15.05 8.78
C GLU A 82 26.43 -14.49 7.75
N LEU A 83 26.13 -13.17 7.77
CA LEU A 83 25.30 -12.55 6.75
C LEU A 83 26.04 -12.44 5.42
N ASP A 84 27.34 -12.14 5.45
CA ASP A 84 28.14 -12.04 4.23
C ASP A 84 28.09 -13.33 3.41
N ALA A 85 28.20 -14.49 4.06
CA ALA A 85 28.11 -15.80 3.41
C ALA A 85 26.78 -16.08 2.71
N LEU A 86 25.67 -15.50 3.21
CA LEU A 86 24.34 -15.66 2.62
C LEU A 86 24.09 -14.79 1.39
N ILE A 87 24.84 -13.71 1.21
CA ILE A 87 24.64 -12.73 0.14
C ILE A 87 25.56 -13.03 -1.03
N GLY A 88 24.99 -13.53 -2.13
CA GLY A 88 25.71 -13.83 -3.36
C GLY A 88 25.91 -12.62 -4.28
N LYS A 89 26.53 -12.84 -5.43
CA LYS A 89 26.82 -11.80 -6.42
C LYS A 89 25.57 -11.10 -6.98
N ASN A 90 24.44 -11.82 -7.06
CA ASN A 90 23.18 -11.28 -7.57
C ASN A 90 22.28 -10.71 -6.46
N ASP A 91 22.74 -10.75 -5.21
CA ASP A 91 21.99 -10.32 -4.04
C ASP A 91 22.57 -9.00 -3.53
N SER A 92 21.79 -8.26 -2.77
CA SER A 92 22.21 -7.03 -2.11
C SER A 92 21.66 -6.95 -0.70
N ILE A 93 22.45 -6.39 0.20
CA ILE A 93 22.02 -6.07 1.57
C ILE A 93 22.62 -4.74 2.00
N LEU A 94 21.87 -3.96 2.76
CA LEU A 94 22.31 -2.76 3.45
C LEU A 94 21.64 -2.67 4.81
N ILE A 95 22.43 -2.39 5.84
CA ILE A 95 21.97 -2.20 7.21
C ILE A 95 22.54 -0.87 7.71
N THR A 96 21.66 0.00 8.18
CA THR A 96 22.01 1.37 8.61
C THR A 96 21.41 1.62 9.99
N ASP A 97 22.18 2.20 10.90
CA ASP A 97 21.70 2.55 12.23
C ASP A 97 20.87 3.85 12.26
N ALA A 98 20.39 4.23 13.44
CA ALA A 98 19.61 5.44 13.64
C ALA A 98 20.41 6.75 13.42
N ARG A 99 21.74 6.68 13.36
CA ARG A 99 22.65 7.80 13.09
C ARG A 99 23.13 7.81 11.62
N GLU A 100 22.47 7.02 10.77
CA GLU A 100 22.80 6.89 9.36
C GLU A 100 24.16 6.21 9.08
N GLN A 101 24.77 5.58 10.10
CA GLN A 101 26.01 4.83 9.91
C GLN A 101 25.71 3.47 9.30
N ILE A 102 26.45 3.12 8.27
CA ILE A 102 26.36 1.80 7.64
C ILE A 102 27.01 0.77 8.57
N LEU A 103 26.18 -0.14 9.11
CA LEU A 103 26.63 -1.25 9.94
C LEU A 103 27.13 -2.42 9.11
N PHE A 104 26.46 -2.69 7.99
CA PHE A 104 26.85 -3.74 7.03
C PHE A 104 26.32 -3.41 5.64
N SER A 105 27.14 -3.69 4.62
CA SER A 105 26.81 -3.44 3.22
C SER A 105 27.46 -4.47 2.31
N LYS A 106 26.67 -5.07 1.41
CA LYS A 106 27.19 -5.89 0.32
C LYS A 106 26.37 -5.67 -0.95
N ASN A 107 27.02 -5.30 -2.03
CA ASN A 107 26.41 -5.01 -3.33
C ASN A 107 25.31 -3.91 -3.25
N ALA A 108 25.37 -2.99 -2.28
CA ALA A 108 24.27 -2.08 -1.96
C ALA A 108 23.94 -1.11 -3.10
N ASP A 109 24.89 -0.79 -3.95
CA ASP A 109 24.72 0.16 -5.07
C ASP A 109 24.25 -0.52 -6.37
N GLN A 110 24.29 -1.86 -6.41
CA GLN A 110 23.85 -2.61 -7.58
C GLN A 110 22.32 -2.62 -7.67
N LYS A 111 21.80 -2.26 -8.83
CA LYS A 111 20.36 -2.28 -9.09
C LYS A 111 19.83 -3.71 -9.16
N ARG A 112 18.76 -3.97 -8.43
CA ARG A 112 18.07 -5.27 -8.32
C ARG A 112 16.60 -5.11 -8.63
N ILE A 113 15.94 -6.22 -8.85
CA ILE A 113 14.47 -6.27 -8.93
C ILE A 113 13.93 -6.15 -7.49
N PRO A 114 13.17 -5.08 -7.16
CA PRO A 114 12.71 -4.85 -5.79
C PRO A 114 11.53 -5.74 -5.39
N ALA A 115 10.77 -6.26 -6.36
CA ALA A 115 9.47 -6.83 -6.11
C ALA A 115 8.62 -5.90 -5.21
N SER A 116 7.78 -6.42 -4.33
CA SER A 116 6.80 -5.63 -3.57
C SER A 116 7.37 -4.73 -2.47
N ILE A 117 8.67 -4.68 -2.21
CA ILE A 117 9.23 -3.63 -1.34
C ILE A 117 9.13 -2.24 -2.01
N LEU A 118 8.99 -2.18 -3.35
CA LEU A 118 8.74 -0.93 -4.08
C LEU A 118 7.46 -0.21 -3.62
N LYS A 119 6.49 -0.92 -3.07
CA LYS A 119 5.25 -0.34 -2.54
C LYS A 119 5.49 0.70 -1.43
N ILE A 120 6.60 0.59 -0.69
CA ILE A 120 7.01 1.59 0.30
C ILE A 120 7.23 2.94 -0.39
N PHE A 121 7.94 2.94 -1.52
CA PHE A 121 8.20 4.15 -2.29
C PHE A 121 6.91 4.74 -2.88
N THR A 122 6.07 3.93 -3.51
CA THR A 122 4.79 4.40 -4.06
C THR A 122 3.87 4.97 -2.97
N SER A 123 3.88 4.37 -1.79
CA SER A 123 3.13 4.87 -0.63
C SER A 123 3.65 6.25 -0.19
N LEU A 124 4.97 6.40 -0.11
CA LEU A 124 5.62 7.67 0.27
C LEU A 124 5.29 8.78 -0.73
N VAL A 125 5.36 8.49 -2.03
CA VAL A 125 4.98 9.43 -3.10
C VAL A 125 3.52 9.87 -2.97
N ALA A 126 2.60 8.92 -2.76
CA ALA A 126 1.18 9.24 -2.60
C ALA A 126 0.92 10.07 -1.34
N LEU A 127 1.52 9.71 -0.19
CA LEU A 127 1.40 10.47 1.06
C LEU A 127 1.92 11.90 0.90
N HIS A 128 3.05 12.09 0.21
CA HIS A 128 3.62 13.42 -0.02
C HIS A 128 2.72 14.33 -0.85
N TYR A 129 2.19 13.83 -1.98
CA TYR A 129 1.45 14.66 -2.93
C TYR A 129 -0.03 14.79 -2.63
N LEU A 130 -0.66 13.80 -2.04
CA LEU A 130 -2.09 13.80 -1.74
C LEU A 130 -2.38 14.20 -0.29
N GLY A 131 -1.45 13.92 0.63
CA GLY A 131 -1.63 14.12 2.08
C GLY A 131 -2.31 12.93 2.76
N ASP A 132 -2.01 12.74 4.06
CA ASP A 132 -2.43 11.58 4.86
C ASP A 132 -3.96 11.41 4.93
N ASP A 133 -4.69 12.52 5.00
CA ASP A 133 -6.14 12.55 5.15
C ASP A 133 -6.91 12.57 3.83
N TYR A 134 -6.21 12.48 2.68
CA TYR A 134 -6.86 12.48 1.38
C TYR A 134 -7.88 11.35 1.27
N ARG A 135 -9.06 11.70 0.73
CA ARG A 135 -10.19 10.79 0.53
C ARG A 135 -10.57 10.76 -0.94
N PHE A 136 -10.70 9.57 -1.48
CA PHE A 136 -11.10 9.41 -2.88
C PHE A 136 -12.57 9.75 -3.05
N PRO A 137 -12.95 10.63 -3.99
CA PRO A 137 -14.34 10.92 -4.28
C PRO A 137 -14.96 9.91 -5.26
N THR A 138 -16.28 9.80 -5.23
CA THR A 138 -17.13 9.26 -6.30
C THR A 138 -18.34 10.17 -6.43
N GLU A 139 -18.62 10.64 -7.62
CA GLU A 139 -19.68 11.62 -7.84
C GLU A 139 -20.86 11.02 -8.59
N PHE A 140 -22.06 11.49 -8.23
CA PHE A 140 -23.32 11.04 -8.78
C PHE A 140 -24.11 12.21 -9.31
N TYR A 141 -24.51 12.11 -10.56
CA TYR A 141 -25.21 13.17 -11.28
C TYR A 141 -26.52 12.65 -11.83
N LEU A 142 -27.48 13.56 -12.02
CA LEU A 142 -28.74 13.31 -12.68
C LEU A 142 -28.88 14.26 -13.84
N ASP A 143 -29.11 13.72 -15.05
CA ASP A 143 -29.36 14.53 -16.24
C ASP A 143 -30.86 14.80 -16.45
N GLN A 144 -31.19 15.63 -17.42
CA GLN A 144 -32.57 16.00 -17.76
C GLN A 144 -33.41 14.80 -18.27
N LYS A 145 -32.76 13.74 -18.75
CA LYS A 145 -33.42 12.51 -19.23
C LYS A 145 -33.58 11.48 -18.11
N MET A 146 -33.37 11.87 -16.84
CA MET A 146 -33.44 11.00 -15.69
C MET A 146 -32.42 9.83 -15.73
N ASN A 147 -31.28 10.04 -16.40
CA ASN A 147 -30.17 9.11 -16.30
C ASN A 147 -29.36 9.40 -15.03
N LEU A 148 -29.08 8.35 -14.25
CA LEU A 148 -28.12 8.44 -13.18
C LEU A 148 -26.70 8.25 -13.75
N LYS A 149 -25.83 9.23 -13.57
CA LYS A 149 -24.44 9.15 -14.00
C LYS A 149 -23.54 8.98 -12.79
N ILE A 150 -22.56 8.07 -12.87
CA ILE A 150 -21.56 7.81 -11.82
C ILE A 150 -20.18 8.11 -12.38
N LYS A 151 -19.47 9.05 -11.78
CA LYS A 151 -18.10 9.40 -12.12
C LYS A 151 -17.12 8.90 -11.06
N GLY A 152 -16.20 8.04 -11.48
CA GLY A 152 -15.14 7.48 -10.64
C GLY A 152 -13.86 8.30 -10.71
N TYR A 153 -13.15 8.35 -9.59
CA TYR A 153 -11.86 9.04 -9.45
C TYR A 153 -10.75 8.12 -8.96
N GLY A 154 -10.93 6.81 -9.08
CA GLY A 154 -9.92 5.83 -8.76
C GLY A 154 -9.90 5.40 -7.29
N ASP A 155 -11.03 5.45 -6.58
CA ASP A 155 -11.11 4.92 -5.20
C ASP A 155 -10.67 3.44 -5.17
N PRO A 156 -9.55 3.11 -4.50
CA PRO A 156 -9.04 1.75 -4.44
C PRO A 156 -9.88 0.84 -3.54
N LEU A 157 -10.77 1.42 -2.71
CA LEU A 157 -11.63 0.69 -1.76
C LEU A 157 -13.13 0.89 -2.02
N LEU A 158 -13.51 1.15 -3.26
CA LEU A 158 -14.92 1.10 -3.67
C LEU A 158 -15.38 -0.36 -3.70
N ILE A 159 -15.74 -0.90 -2.55
CA ILE A 159 -16.17 -2.28 -2.35
C ILE A 159 -17.67 -2.37 -2.15
N SER A 160 -18.23 -3.58 -2.19
CA SER A 160 -19.69 -3.81 -2.12
C SER A 160 -20.33 -3.17 -0.90
N GLU A 161 -19.68 -3.19 0.27
CA GLU A 161 -20.19 -2.57 1.51
C GLU A 161 -20.28 -1.04 1.37
N VAL A 162 -19.33 -0.43 0.65
CA VAL A 162 -19.35 1.00 0.35
C VAL A 162 -20.51 1.30 -0.60
N ILE A 163 -20.69 0.48 -1.65
CA ILE A 163 -21.77 0.65 -2.63
C ILE A 163 -23.14 0.53 -1.96
N VAL A 164 -23.30 -0.40 -1.01
CA VAL A 164 -24.55 -0.52 -0.22
C VAL A 164 -24.89 0.79 0.49
N ARG A 165 -23.90 1.37 1.20
CA ARG A 165 -24.10 2.64 1.93
C ARG A 165 -24.40 3.81 0.99
N ILE A 166 -23.67 3.93 -0.10
CA ILE A 166 -23.92 4.93 -1.14
C ILE A 166 -25.35 4.75 -1.70
N SER A 167 -25.75 3.52 -2.00
CA SER A 167 -27.08 3.22 -2.54
C SER A 167 -28.19 3.61 -1.58
N GLN A 168 -28.01 3.47 -0.26
CA GLN A 168 -28.98 3.92 0.75
C GLN A 168 -29.15 5.45 0.69
N VAL A 169 -28.08 6.21 0.64
CA VAL A 169 -28.12 7.68 0.52
C VAL A 169 -28.78 8.08 -0.81
N LEU A 170 -28.35 7.49 -1.91
CA LEU A 170 -28.90 7.78 -3.24
C LEU A 170 -30.40 7.48 -3.32
N THR A 171 -30.87 6.43 -2.66
CA THR A 171 -32.31 6.08 -2.66
C THR A 171 -33.15 7.20 -2.08
N VAL A 172 -32.70 7.84 -1.00
CA VAL A 172 -33.40 8.99 -0.41
C VAL A 172 -33.42 10.18 -1.38
N LEU A 173 -32.27 10.47 -2.00
CA LEU A 173 -32.14 11.60 -2.93
C LEU A 173 -32.91 11.40 -4.23
N LEU A 174 -33.03 10.15 -4.71
CA LEU A 174 -33.65 9.79 -5.97
C LEU A 174 -35.13 9.43 -5.85
N LYS A 175 -35.71 9.43 -4.66
CA LYS A 175 -37.13 8.99 -4.44
C LYS A 175 -38.13 9.68 -5.34
N LYS A 176 -37.95 10.97 -5.59
CA LYS A 176 -38.82 11.78 -6.48
C LYS A 176 -38.51 11.59 -7.98
N SER A 177 -37.36 10.99 -8.30
CA SER A 177 -36.86 10.79 -9.67
C SER A 177 -37.05 9.35 -10.15
N ASN A 178 -37.89 8.56 -9.48
CA ASN A 178 -38.14 7.15 -9.78
C ASN A 178 -39.37 6.99 -10.71
N PRO A 179 -39.29 6.26 -11.86
CA PRO A 179 -38.14 5.48 -12.33
C PRO A 179 -37.01 6.32 -12.94
N LEU A 180 -35.80 5.79 -12.88
CA LEU A 180 -34.65 6.28 -13.61
C LEU A 180 -34.57 5.65 -15.00
N ASN A 181 -33.94 6.33 -15.94
CA ASN A 181 -33.66 5.81 -17.26
C ASN A 181 -32.36 4.99 -17.25
N ASP A 182 -31.30 5.43 -17.91
CA ASP A 182 -30.01 4.72 -17.95
C ASP A 182 -29.19 4.94 -16.67
N LEU A 183 -28.34 3.96 -16.41
CA LEU A 183 -27.19 4.12 -15.51
C LEU A 183 -25.91 4.31 -16.35
N ILE A 184 -25.37 5.51 -16.34
CA ILE A 184 -24.22 5.91 -17.16
C ILE A 184 -22.97 5.97 -16.29
N LEU A 185 -21.88 5.39 -16.80
CA LEU A 185 -20.63 5.27 -16.05
C LEU A 185 -19.55 6.10 -16.72
N ASP A 186 -19.02 7.05 -15.99
CA ASP A 186 -17.91 7.92 -16.41
C ASP A 186 -16.61 7.45 -15.73
N ASP A 187 -15.77 6.77 -16.49
CA ASP A 187 -14.44 6.33 -16.08
C ASP A 187 -13.32 7.17 -16.71
N SER A 188 -13.65 8.32 -17.25
CA SER A 188 -12.74 9.16 -18.04
C SER A 188 -11.64 9.84 -17.21
N TYR A 189 -11.71 9.77 -15.88
CA TYR A 189 -10.66 10.31 -15.01
C TYR A 189 -9.32 9.57 -15.17
N PHE A 190 -9.36 8.29 -15.61
CA PHE A 190 -8.17 7.57 -16.08
C PHE A 190 -8.31 7.26 -17.57
N ARG A 191 -7.18 7.32 -18.27
CA ARG A 191 -7.16 6.92 -19.69
C ARG A 191 -7.27 5.41 -19.80
N GLN A 192 -8.20 4.93 -20.58
CA GLN A 192 -8.35 3.51 -20.88
C GLN A 192 -7.95 3.19 -22.33
N PRO A 193 -7.37 2.01 -22.62
CA PRO A 193 -6.99 0.96 -21.67
C PRO A 193 -5.75 1.35 -20.86
N LEU A 194 -5.70 0.91 -19.59
CA LEU A 194 -4.52 1.03 -18.74
C LEU A 194 -3.70 -0.26 -18.84
N THR A 195 -2.47 -0.13 -19.30
CA THR A 195 -1.51 -1.23 -19.33
C THR A 195 -0.47 -1.02 -18.25
N VAL A 196 -0.29 -2.01 -17.38
CA VAL A 196 0.73 -2.00 -16.31
C VAL A 196 1.75 -3.09 -16.64
N PRO A 197 3.03 -2.75 -16.83
CA PRO A 197 4.08 -3.73 -17.10
C PRO A 197 4.15 -4.79 -16.00
N GLY A 198 4.27 -6.07 -16.39
CA GLY A 198 4.29 -7.21 -15.49
C GLY A 198 2.92 -7.79 -15.15
N ILE A 199 1.82 -7.09 -15.43
CA ILE A 199 0.46 -7.66 -15.36
C ILE A 199 0.20 -8.49 -16.62
N THR A 200 -0.34 -9.69 -16.42
CA THR A 200 -0.75 -10.61 -17.49
C THR A 200 -2.27 -10.70 -17.58
N SER A 201 -2.80 -11.38 -18.60
CA SER A 201 -4.24 -11.67 -18.71
C SER A 201 -4.68 -12.91 -17.92
N SER A 202 -3.97 -13.24 -16.84
CA SER A 202 -4.33 -14.36 -15.99
C SER A 202 -5.55 -14.06 -15.11
N ASN A 203 -6.15 -15.12 -14.57
CA ASN A 203 -7.24 -14.98 -13.60
C ASN A 203 -6.75 -14.66 -12.18
N GLN A 204 -5.45 -14.50 -11.97
CA GLN A 204 -4.90 -14.28 -10.62
C GLN A 204 -5.18 -12.86 -10.13
N PRO A 205 -5.61 -12.67 -8.87
CA PRO A 205 -5.98 -11.35 -8.34
C PRO A 205 -4.87 -10.28 -8.43
N TYR A 206 -3.61 -10.69 -8.44
CA TYR A 206 -2.47 -9.77 -8.57
C TYR A 206 -2.32 -9.19 -9.98
N ASP A 207 -3.02 -9.75 -10.98
CA ASP A 207 -3.09 -9.27 -12.38
C ASP A 207 -4.32 -8.38 -12.63
N ALA A 208 -5.08 -7.99 -11.61
CA ALA A 208 -6.27 -7.18 -11.77
C ALA A 208 -5.95 -5.80 -12.36
N PRO A 209 -6.55 -5.42 -13.49
CA PRO A 209 -6.32 -4.12 -14.12
C PRO A 209 -6.99 -2.98 -13.33
N ASN A 210 -6.40 -1.79 -13.47
CA ASN A 210 -6.83 -0.56 -12.85
C ASN A 210 -7.85 0.21 -13.71
N GLY A 211 -8.63 1.11 -13.07
CA GLY A 211 -9.58 1.98 -13.74
C GLY A 211 -10.13 3.04 -12.82
N ALA A 212 -10.67 4.13 -13.37
CA ALA A 212 -11.20 5.22 -12.55
C ALA A 212 -12.46 4.81 -11.77
N LEU A 213 -13.25 3.89 -12.30
CA LEU A 213 -14.45 3.32 -11.66
C LEU A 213 -14.32 1.79 -11.59
N CYS A 214 -13.58 1.31 -10.62
CA CYS A 214 -13.39 -0.11 -10.31
C CYS A 214 -14.05 -0.46 -8.98
N VAL A 215 -14.60 -1.67 -8.89
CA VAL A 215 -15.18 -2.18 -7.64
C VAL A 215 -14.55 -3.49 -7.23
N ASN A 216 -14.48 -3.75 -5.91
CA ASN A 216 -13.96 -5.00 -5.35
C ASN A 216 -12.59 -5.39 -5.93
N PHE A 217 -11.70 -4.39 -6.16
CA PHE A 217 -10.38 -4.59 -6.77
C PHE A 217 -10.43 -5.21 -8.19
N ASN A 218 -11.53 -5.04 -8.91
CA ASN A 218 -11.83 -5.74 -10.17
C ASN A 218 -11.70 -7.26 -10.05
N THR A 219 -12.11 -7.82 -8.92
CA THR A 219 -12.06 -9.25 -8.61
C THR A 219 -13.39 -9.78 -8.09
N VAL A 220 -13.55 -11.10 -8.13
CA VAL A 220 -14.70 -11.81 -7.60
C VAL A 220 -14.24 -13.00 -6.77
N ALA A 221 -14.76 -13.11 -5.55
CA ALA A 221 -14.54 -14.25 -4.66
C ALA A 221 -15.75 -15.18 -4.67
N PHE A 222 -15.53 -16.48 -4.84
CA PHE A 222 -16.60 -17.46 -4.96
C PHE A 222 -16.22 -18.84 -4.41
N LYS A 223 -17.24 -19.65 -4.19
CA LYS A 223 -17.11 -21.09 -3.90
C LYS A 223 -18.24 -21.86 -4.59
N ARG A 224 -17.98 -23.10 -4.94
CA ARG A 224 -18.97 -24.01 -5.46
C ARG A 224 -19.65 -24.78 -4.31
N THR A 225 -20.98 -24.88 -4.37
CA THR A 225 -21.81 -25.68 -3.47
C THR A 225 -22.57 -26.74 -4.29
N SER A 226 -23.38 -27.57 -3.64
CA SER A 226 -24.32 -28.47 -4.30
C SER A 226 -25.32 -27.77 -5.19
N GLN A 227 -25.69 -26.53 -4.85
CA GLN A 227 -26.65 -25.71 -5.58
C GLN A 227 -26.01 -24.82 -6.65
N GLY A 228 -24.68 -24.90 -6.88
CA GLY A 228 -23.96 -24.10 -7.85
C GLY A 228 -22.91 -23.18 -7.21
N TYR A 229 -22.56 -22.11 -7.93
CA TYR A 229 -21.59 -21.12 -7.44
C TYR A 229 -22.28 -20.07 -6.56
N VAL A 230 -21.71 -19.81 -5.39
CA VAL A 230 -22.13 -18.76 -4.48
C VAL A 230 -20.95 -17.82 -4.18
N SER A 231 -21.25 -16.60 -3.80
CA SER A 231 -20.21 -15.66 -3.36
C SER A 231 -19.50 -16.18 -2.11
N ALA A 232 -18.20 -16.05 -2.07
CA ALA A 232 -17.42 -16.26 -0.84
C ALA A 232 -17.43 -15.02 0.07
N GLU A 233 -17.95 -13.89 -0.44
CA GLU A 233 -18.17 -12.63 0.26
C GLU A 233 -19.68 -12.37 0.30
N PRO A 234 -20.38 -12.67 1.41
CA PRO A 234 -21.85 -12.62 1.46
C PRO A 234 -22.46 -11.27 1.08
N GLN A 235 -21.73 -10.19 1.28
CA GLN A 235 -22.12 -8.82 0.93
C GLN A 235 -22.01 -8.53 -0.59
N THR A 236 -21.31 -9.36 -1.35
CA THR A 236 -21.09 -9.17 -2.79
C THR A 236 -21.94 -10.16 -3.58
N PRO A 237 -22.99 -9.73 -4.32
CA PRO A 237 -23.80 -10.64 -5.10
C PRO A 237 -23.04 -11.20 -6.30
N LEU A 238 -23.24 -12.48 -6.63
CA LEU A 238 -22.82 -13.05 -7.91
C LEU A 238 -23.86 -12.74 -8.99
N LEU A 239 -23.57 -11.74 -9.81
CA LEU A 239 -24.44 -11.37 -10.93
C LEU A 239 -24.38 -12.43 -12.03
N PRO A 240 -25.43 -12.62 -12.86
CA PRO A 240 -25.50 -13.69 -13.87
C PRO A 240 -24.32 -13.74 -14.82
N PHE A 241 -23.82 -12.58 -15.30
CA PHE A 241 -22.68 -12.51 -16.20
C PHE A 241 -21.35 -12.83 -15.48
N VAL A 242 -21.25 -12.57 -14.17
CA VAL A 242 -20.11 -12.95 -13.33
C VAL A 242 -20.02 -14.46 -13.21
N ILE A 243 -21.16 -15.16 -13.04
CA ILE A 243 -21.21 -16.62 -12.96
C ILE A 243 -20.69 -17.26 -14.25
N LYS A 244 -20.94 -16.65 -15.43
CA LYS A 244 -20.37 -17.13 -16.70
C LYS A 244 -18.84 -17.11 -16.68
N LYS A 245 -18.23 -16.03 -16.18
CA LYS A 245 -16.77 -15.90 -16.04
C LYS A 245 -16.20 -16.91 -15.04
N ILE A 246 -16.87 -17.10 -13.91
CA ILE A 246 -16.48 -18.12 -12.90
C ILE A 246 -16.50 -19.53 -13.53
N LYS A 247 -17.56 -19.89 -14.27
CA LYS A 247 -17.65 -21.18 -14.96
C LYS A 247 -16.50 -21.36 -15.97
N ALA A 248 -16.16 -20.31 -16.71
CA ALA A 248 -15.06 -20.34 -17.68
C ALA A 248 -13.69 -20.54 -17.01
N SER A 249 -13.48 -20.09 -15.77
CA SER A 249 -12.25 -20.31 -15.03
C SER A 249 -12.00 -21.77 -14.63
N LYS A 250 -13.03 -22.64 -14.66
CA LYS A 250 -13.02 -24.04 -14.23
C LYS A 250 -12.63 -24.27 -12.75
N LEU A 251 -12.50 -23.21 -11.97
CA LEU A 251 -12.15 -23.29 -10.55
C LEU A 251 -13.38 -23.63 -9.69
N LYS A 252 -13.16 -24.36 -8.60
CA LYS A 252 -14.24 -24.70 -7.64
C LYS A 252 -14.41 -23.60 -6.57
N ALA A 253 -13.36 -22.90 -6.23
CA ALA A 253 -13.37 -21.80 -5.25
C ALA A 253 -12.15 -20.90 -5.46
N GLY A 254 -12.21 -19.70 -4.91
CA GLY A 254 -11.10 -18.75 -4.92
C GLY A 254 -11.54 -17.33 -5.26
N ARG A 255 -10.58 -16.49 -5.53
CA ARG A 255 -10.74 -15.12 -6.05
C ARG A 255 -10.12 -15.05 -7.44
N ILE A 256 -10.84 -14.52 -8.39
CA ILE A 256 -10.35 -14.32 -9.77
C ILE A 256 -10.50 -12.86 -10.19
N VAL A 257 -9.67 -12.43 -11.14
CA VAL A 257 -9.92 -11.18 -11.88
C VAL A 257 -11.28 -11.30 -12.59
N PHE A 258 -12.10 -10.27 -12.44
CA PHE A 258 -13.39 -10.24 -13.11
C PHE A 258 -13.22 -10.11 -14.63
N SER A 259 -12.43 -9.14 -15.07
CA SER A 259 -12.17 -8.90 -16.49
C SER A 259 -10.89 -8.09 -16.71
N HIS A 260 -10.25 -8.34 -17.86
CA HIS A 260 -9.18 -7.51 -18.43
C HIS A 260 -9.69 -6.56 -19.52
N HIS A 261 -10.96 -6.63 -19.91
CA HIS A 261 -11.57 -5.71 -20.86
C HIS A 261 -11.91 -4.38 -20.18
N LYS A 262 -11.38 -3.28 -20.73
CA LYS A 262 -11.56 -1.92 -20.19
C LYS A 262 -13.02 -1.56 -19.89
N ASP A 263 -13.93 -1.87 -20.81
CA ASP A 263 -15.34 -1.50 -20.67
C ASP A 263 -16.07 -2.35 -19.61
N GLU A 264 -15.71 -3.62 -19.49
CA GLU A 264 -16.34 -4.53 -18.55
C GLU A 264 -16.01 -4.18 -17.08
N ILE A 265 -14.87 -3.54 -16.82
CA ILE A 265 -14.46 -3.11 -15.47
C ILE A 265 -15.50 -2.14 -14.90
N SER A 266 -15.79 -1.06 -15.62
CA SER A 266 -16.74 -0.05 -15.21
C SER A 266 -18.19 -0.55 -15.31
N ILE A 267 -18.51 -1.36 -16.31
CA ILE A 267 -19.84 -1.99 -16.46
C ILE A 267 -20.16 -2.89 -15.25
N TYR A 268 -19.17 -3.62 -14.73
CA TYR A 268 -19.36 -4.41 -13.49
C TYR A 268 -19.71 -3.52 -12.28
N ALA A 269 -19.03 -2.38 -12.15
CA ALA A 269 -19.38 -1.41 -11.11
C ALA A 269 -20.83 -0.92 -11.26
N GLY A 270 -21.22 -0.54 -12.45
CA GLY A 270 -22.58 -0.10 -12.75
C GLY A 270 -23.64 -1.13 -12.40
N HIS A 271 -23.42 -2.39 -12.76
CA HIS A 271 -24.37 -3.46 -12.43
C HIS A 271 -24.46 -3.73 -10.93
N LEU A 272 -23.39 -3.58 -10.17
CA LEU A 272 -23.46 -3.66 -8.69
C LEU A 272 -24.24 -2.48 -8.10
N PHE A 273 -24.02 -1.25 -8.57
CA PHE A 273 -24.83 -0.10 -8.15
C PHE A 273 -26.29 -0.30 -8.52
N GLN A 274 -26.60 -0.72 -9.74
CA GLN A 274 -27.98 -0.99 -10.18
C GLN A 274 -28.63 -2.07 -9.31
N TYR A 275 -27.91 -3.16 -8.98
CA TYR A 275 -28.41 -4.22 -8.12
C TYR A 275 -28.80 -3.69 -6.74
N PHE A 276 -27.93 -2.94 -6.09
CA PHE A 276 -28.20 -2.43 -4.74
C PHE A 276 -29.27 -1.34 -4.72
N LEU A 277 -29.33 -0.46 -5.72
CA LEU A 277 -30.39 0.54 -5.88
C LEU A 277 -31.73 -0.12 -6.14
N LYS A 278 -31.81 -1.15 -7.00
CA LYS A 278 -33.04 -1.93 -7.21
C LYS A 278 -33.51 -2.60 -5.93
N LYS A 279 -32.58 -3.13 -5.13
CA LYS A 279 -32.90 -3.74 -3.82
C LYS A 279 -33.46 -2.73 -2.83
N GLN A 280 -33.16 -1.44 -2.99
CA GLN A 280 -33.71 -0.33 -2.22
C GLN A 280 -34.98 0.29 -2.84
N GLY A 281 -35.54 -0.29 -3.91
CA GLY A 281 -36.78 0.14 -4.55
C GLY A 281 -36.64 1.13 -5.70
N ILE A 282 -35.41 1.47 -6.13
CA ILE A 282 -35.22 2.30 -7.33
C ILE A 282 -35.41 1.43 -8.59
N ARG A 283 -36.26 1.89 -9.49
CA ARG A 283 -36.51 1.23 -10.79
C ARG A 283 -35.67 1.88 -11.87
N PHE A 284 -35.24 1.09 -12.84
CA PHE A 284 -34.51 1.52 -14.05
C PHE A 284 -35.21 0.96 -15.27
N ASP A 285 -35.61 1.85 -16.17
CA ASP A 285 -36.24 1.48 -17.45
C ASP A 285 -35.19 1.33 -18.56
N GLY A 286 -34.01 1.91 -18.37
CA GLY A 286 -32.89 1.86 -19.32
C GLY A 286 -31.82 0.83 -18.98
N LYS A 287 -30.62 1.05 -19.53
CA LYS A 287 -29.48 0.14 -19.51
C LYS A 287 -28.32 0.69 -18.67
N VAL A 288 -27.41 -0.19 -18.27
CA VAL A 288 -26.07 0.18 -17.78
C VAL A 288 -25.15 0.35 -18.99
N ARG A 289 -24.51 1.50 -19.12
CA ARG A 289 -23.61 1.81 -20.25
C ARG A 289 -22.53 2.82 -19.87
N LEU A 290 -21.47 2.85 -20.64
CA LEU A 290 -20.45 3.89 -20.53
C LEU A 290 -20.96 5.22 -21.12
N GLY A 291 -20.43 6.31 -20.57
CA GLY A 291 -20.69 7.67 -21.03
C GLY A 291 -19.90 8.68 -20.24
N ARG A 292 -20.21 9.95 -20.39
CA ARG A 292 -19.51 11.03 -19.68
C ARG A 292 -20.49 11.90 -18.92
N VAL A 293 -20.03 12.44 -17.82
CA VAL A 293 -20.67 13.54 -17.13
C VAL A 293 -20.39 14.82 -17.93
N ASP A 294 -21.43 15.59 -18.16
CA ASP A 294 -21.37 16.94 -18.69
C ASP A 294 -21.53 17.89 -17.50
N ALA A 295 -20.44 18.56 -17.12
CA ALA A 295 -20.41 19.40 -15.93
C ALA A 295 -21.36 20.63 -16.03
N ASP A 296 -21.70 21.05 -17.25
CA ASP A 296 -22.57 22.21 -17.49
C ASP A 296 -24.05 21.84 -17.52
N ALA A 297 -24.37 20.61 -17.90
CA ALA A 297 -25.73 20.13 -18.10
C ALA A 297 -26.24 19.16 -17.00
N ASP A 298 -25.36 18.40 -16.40
CA ASP A 298 -25.71 17.38 -15.42
C ASP A 298 -25.71 17.94 -14.01
N ARG A 299 -26.77 17.70 -13.26
CA ARG A 299 -26.89 18.16 -11.88
C ARG A 299 -26.18 17.18 -10.92
N LEU A 300 -25.14 17.63 -10.22
CA LEU A 300 -24.53 16.89 -9.13
C LEU A 300 -25.59 16.69 -8.02
N ILE A 301 -25.89 15.44 -7.67
CA ILE A 301 -26.85 15.08 -6.63
C ILE A 301 -26.19 14.55 -5.36
N TYR A 302 -25.01 13.95 -5.51
CA TYR A 302 -24.25 13.43 -4.38
C TYR A 302 -22.76 13.32 -4.73
N ARG A 303 -21.91 13.76 -3.81
CA ARG A 303 -20.49 13.49 -3.82
C ARG A 303 -20.14 12.64 -2.61
N TYR A 304 -19.79 11.38 -2.85
CA TYR A 304 -19.27 10.50 -1.83
C TYR A 304 -17.79 10.77 -1.64
N GLU A 305 -17.37 10.94 -0.42
CA GLU A 305 -15.97 10.96 0.00
C GLU A 305 -15.67 9.63 0.71
N ALA A 306 -14.61 8.92 0.29
CA ALA A 306 -14.25 7.65 0.89
C ALA A 306 -14.08 7.77 2.41
N GLN A 307 -14.66 6.83 3.15
CA GLN A 307 -14.55 6.83 4.63
C GLN A 307 -13.11 6.54 5.08
N THR A 308 -12.36 5.80 4.26
CA THR A 308 -10.95 5.52 4.50
C THR A 308 -10.09 6.65 3.92
N SER A 309 -9.21 7.19 4.75
CA SER A 309 -8.18 8.14 4.33
C SER A 309 -7.01 7.45 3.63
N LEU A 310 -6.10 8.22 3.04
CA LEU A 310 -4.94 7.69 2.33
C LEU A 310 -4.03 6.89 3.25
N ASN A 311 -3.77 7.37 4.47
CA ASN A 311 -2.95 6.62 5.44
C ASN A 311 -3.53 5.23 5.71
N GLN A 312 -4.86 5.10 5.89
CA GLN A 312 -5.53 3.80 6.06
C GLN A 312 -5.44 2.92 4.80
N ASN A 313 -5.49 3.53 3.60
CA ASN A 313 -5.25 2.82 2.35
C ASN A 313 -3.81 2.28 2.28
N VAL A 314 -2.81 3.10 2.69
CA VAL A 314 -1.40 2.71 2.72
C VAL A 314 -1.15 1.54 3.68
N VAL A 315 -1.71 1.59 4.90
CA VAL A 315 -1.63 0.47 5.84
C VAL A 315 -2.12 -0.83 5.19
N ARG A 316 -3.30 -0.80 4.57
CA ARG A 316 -3.88 -1.99 3.93
C ARG A 316 -3.07 -2.49 2.74
N LEU A 317 -2.62 -1.59 1.86
CA LEU A 317 -1.83 -2.01 0.70
C LEU A 317 -0.48 -2.61 1.10
N LEU A 318 0.16 -2.12 2.16
CA LEU A 318 1.43 -2.68 2.66
C LEU A 318 1.20 -4.02 3.37
N GLU A 319 0.13 -4.14 4.17
CA GLU A 319 -0.23 -5.38 4.87
C GLU A 319 -0.55 -6.51 3.89
N TYR A 320 -1.46 -6.28 2.95
CA TYR A 320 -1.91 -7.29 1.99
C TYR A 320 -1.08 -7.35 0.71
N SER A 321 -0.07 -6.49 0.58
CA SER A 321 0.80 -6.40 -0.61
C SER A 321 0.01 -6.23 -1.93
N ASN A 322 -1.05 -5.43 -1.92
CA ASN A 322 -2.03 -5.32 -2.99
C ASN A 322 -1.50 -4.51 -4.18
N ASN A 323 -1.30 -5.16 -5.35
CA ASN A 323 -0.79 -4.52 -6.56
C ASN A 323 -1.80 -3.53 -7.15
N PHE A 324 -3.09 -3.92 -7.19
CA PHE A 324 -4.16 -3.06 -7.71
C PHE A 324 -4.20 -1.73 -6.95
N MET A 325 -4.28 -1.77 -5.61
CA MET A 325 -4.31 -0.57 -4.79
C MET A 325 -3.09 0.31 -5.03
N THR A 326 -1.90 -0.29 -5.12
CA THR A 326 -0.66 0.47 -5.27
C THR A 326 -0.60 1.22 -6.61
N ASN A 327 -0.92 0.54 -7.72
CA ASN A 327 -0.94 1.19 -9.03
C ASN A 327 -2.11 2.19 -9.15
N GLN A 328 -3.24 1.92 -8.49
CA GLN A 328 -4.35 2.85 -8.39
C GLN A 328 -3.92 4.17 -7.75
N LEU A 329 -3.19 4.12 -6.61
CA LEU A 329 -2.64 5.31 -5.97
C LEU A 329 -1.65 6.05 -6.87
N LEU A 330 -0.74 5.34 -7.52
CA LEU A 330 0.25 5.96 -8.41
C LEU A 330 -0.41 6.71 -9.57
N ILE A 331 -1.40 6.08 -10.22
CA ILE A 331 -2.13 6.67 -11.35
C ILE A 331 -2.97 7.87 -10.89
N ALA A 332 -3.65 7.75 -9.74
CA ALA A 332 -4.45 8.81 -9.16
C ALA A 332 -3.60 10.03 -8.75
N THR A 333 -2.41 9.78 -8.17
CA THR A 333 -1.44 10.85 -7.86
C THR A 333 -1.02 11.59 -9.13
N GLY A 334 -0.68 10.84 -10.20
CA GLY A 334 -0.37 11.44 -11.49
C GLY A 334 -1.53 12.25 -12.09
N ALA A 335 -2.77 11.77 -11.95
CA ALA A 335 -3.97 12.49 -12.40
C ALA A 335 -4.20 13.78 -11.60
N LYS A 336 -3.97 13.74 -10.29
CA LYS A 336 -4.19 14.88 -9.40
C LYS A 336 -3.18 16.00 -9.64
N ILE A 337 -1.92 15.65 -9.86
CA ILE A 337 -0.81 16.62 -9.94
C ILE A 337 -0.59 17.12 -11.38
N ILE A 338 -0.58 16.21 -12.37
CA ILE A 338 -0.35 16.59 -13.78
C ILE A 338 -1.67 16.91 -14.51
N GLY A 339 -2.79 16.46 -13.97
CA GLY A 339 -4.12 16.63 -14.57
C GLY A 339 -4.68 15.34 -15.18
N SER A 340 -6.03 15.24 -15.18
CA SER A 340 -6.75 14.14 -15.84
C SER A 340 -6.65 14.23 -17.36
N PRO A 341 -6.77 13.12 -18.10
CA PRO A 341 -6.89 11.78 -17.59
C PRO A 341 -5.57 11.25 -17.00
N GLY A 342 -5.71 10.51 -15.89
CA GLY A 342 -4.59 9.80 -15.26
C GLY A 342 -4.05 8.70 -16.16
N THR A 343 -2.74 8.54 -16.20
CA THR A 343 -2.05 7.45 -16.88
C THR A 343 -0.95 6.90 -15.98
N LEU A 344 -0.52 5.68 -16.25
CA LEU A 344 0.64 5.12 -15.53
C LEU A 344 1.89 5.99 -15.74
N THR A 345 2.10 6.50 -16.96
CA THR A 345 3.23 7.39 -17.29
C THR A 345 3.23 8.64 -16.39
N LYS A 346 2.09 9.30 -16.22
CA LYS A 346 1.99 10.48 -15.32
C LYS A 346 2.35 10.10 -13.87
N GLY A 347 1.86 8.96 -13.38
CA GLY A 347 2.21 8.47 -12.05
C GLY A 347 3.69 8.19 -11.90
N VAL A 348 4.31 7.51 -12.87
CA VAL A 348 5.75 7.22 -12.90
C VAL A 348 6.58 8.50 -13.00
N THR A 349 6.14 9.48 -13.80
CA THR A 349 6.81 10.80 -13.88
C THR A 349 6.87 11.46 -12.50
N ILE A 350 5.73 11.58 -11.82
CA ILE A 350 5.66 12.19 -10.48
C ILE A 350 6.53 11.40 -9.48
N ALA A 351 6.54 10.08 -9.55
CA ALA A 351 7.37 9.26 -8.67
C ALA A 351 8.87 9.49 -8.93
N ASN A 352 9.30 9.57 -10.18
CA ASN A 352 10.69 9.85 -10.53
C ASN A 352 11.10 11.28 -10.16
N ASP A 353 10.21 12.26 -10.30
CA ASP A 353 10.45 13.64 -9.88
C ASP A 353 10.61 13.72 -8.35
N TYR A 354 9.77 12.99 -7.61
CA TYR A 354 9.91 12.86 -6.16
C TYR A 354 11.25 12.22 -5.77
N ALA A 355 11.64 11.13 -6.42
CA ALA A 355 12.92 10.46 -6.17
C ALA A 355 14.10 11.41 -6.39
N ARG A 356 14.08 12.18 -7.49
CA ARG A 356 15.15 13.10 -7.84
C ARG A 356 15.26 14.30 -6.91
N HIS A 357 14.13 14.97 -6.63
CA HIS A 357 14.15 16.26 -5.96
C HIS A 357 14.03 16.14 -4.43
N MET A 358 13.35 15.10 -3.93
CA MET A 358 13.13 14.94 -2.48
C MET A 358 14.07 13.91 -1.84
N LEU A 359 14.52 12.91 -2.62
CA LEU A 359 15.36 11.85 -2.10
C LEU A 359 16.81 11.93 -2.61
N ASP A 360 17.12 12.85 -3.52
CA ASP A 360 18.40 12.93 -4.22
C ASP A 360 18.79 11.61 -4.92
N ILE A 361 17.80 10.95 -5.53
CA ILE A 361 17.98 9.72 -6.30
C ILE A 361 17.77 10.02 -7.78
N ALA A 362 18.84 10.26 -8.53
CA ALA A 362 18.76 10.66 -9.93
C ALA A 362 18.43 9.51 -10.89
N ASP A 363 18.79 8.28 -10.56
CA ASP A 363 18.86 7.16 -11.50
C ASP A 363 17.96 5.97 -11.13
N MET A 364 16.92 6.18 -10.32
CA MET A 364 15.94 5.12 -10.04
C MET A 364 15.14 4.79 -11.30
N SER A 365 15.00 3.49 -11.59
CA SER A 365 14.26 3.02 -12.75
C SER A 365 13.02 2.27 -12.32
N ILE A 366 11.86 2.92 -12.43
CA ILE A 366 10.55 2.31 -12.17
C ILE A 366 9.65 2.45 -13.39
N VAL A 367 8.86 1.42 -13.66
CA VAL A 367 7.89 1.39 -14.75
C VAL A 367 6.45 1.26 -14.25
N GLU A 368 6.28 0.86 -12.97
CA GLU A 368 4.98 0.80 -12.28
C GLU A 368 5.20 0.79 -10.75
N GLY A 369 4.14 0.97 -9.97
CA GLY A 369 4.28 1.23 -8.53
C GLY A 369 4.33 0.00 -7.62
N SER A 370 3.87 -1.17 -8.07
CA SER A 370 3.66 -2.31 -7.17
C SER A 370 4.88 -3.24 -7.03
N GLY A 371 5.81 -3.15 -7.97
CA GLY A 371 6.96 -4.04 -8.06
C GLY A 371 6.66 -5.39 -8.72
N ILE A 372 5.52 -5.54 -9.40
CA ILE A 372 5.21 -6.76 -10.17
C ILE A 372 6.07 -6.85 -11.42
N SER A 373 6.41 -5.73 -12.04
CA SER A 373 7.26 -5.70 -13.21
C SER A 373 8.71 -6.03 -12.87
N ARG A 374 9.28 -6.93 -13.68
CA ARG A 374 10.70 -7.26 -13.62
C ARG A 374 11.60 -6.19 -14.22
N GLU A 375 11.02 -5.16 -14.83
CA GLU A 375 11.74 -4.01 -15.38
C GLU A 375 12.11 -2.97 -14.30
N ASN A 376 11.41 -2.98 -13.16
CA ASN A 376 11.78 -2.14 -12.03
C ASN A 376 13.20 -2.45 -11.55
N ARG A 377 14.03 -1.42 -11.37
CA ARG A 377 15.42 -1.52 -10.91
C ARG A 377 15.69 -0.48 -9.83
N VAL A 378 16.01 -0.98 -8.63
CA VAL A 378 16.34 -0.15 -7.46
C VAL A 378 17.52 -0.76 -6.73
N SER A 379 18.43 0.03 -6.19
CA SER A 379 19.52 -0.45 -5.35
C SER A 379 19.09 -0.55 -3.88
N ALA A 380 19.84 -1.32 -3.07
CA ALA A 380 19.60 -1.37 -1.65
C ALA A 380 19.84 0.00 -0.99
N ARG A 381 20.81 0.79 -1.48
CA ARG A 381 21.06 2.16 -1.02
C ARG A 381 19.89 3.10 -1.35
N GLN A 382 19.30 3.00 -2.52
CA GLN A 382 18.13 3.78 -2.89
C GLN A 382 16.93 3.41 -2.00
N MET A 383 16.73 2.11 -1.72
CA MET A 383 15.67 1.67 -0.79
C MET A 383 15.92 2.12 0.65
N ASP A 384 17.17 2.17 1.12
CA ASP A 384 17.51 2.70 2.45
C ASP A 384 17.17 4.21 2.53
N ARG A 385 17.47 4.97 1.49
CA ARG A 385 17.10 6.40 1.42
C ARG A 385 15.56 6.59 1.44
N ILE A 386 14.83 5.71 0.74
CA ILE A 386 13.36 5.68 0.80
C ILE A 386 12.87 5.35 2.22
N LEU A 387 13.49 4.37 2.89
CA LEU A 387 13.16 4.03 4.28
C LEU A 387 13.48 5.17 5.26
N GLN A 388 14.56 5.91 5.03
CA GLN A 388 14.89 7.08 5.83
C GLN A 388 13.74 8.10 5.82
N GLU A 389 13.19 8.40 4.66
CA GLU A 389 12.08 9.33 4.51
C GLU A 389 10.75 8.73 4.99
N PHE A 390 10.58 7.40 4.84
CA PHE A 390 9.39 6.69 5.31
C PHE A 390 9.38 6.46 6.84
N LEU A 391 10.42 6.84 7.56
CA LEU A 391 10.56 6.61 9.00
C LEU A 391 9.35 7.12 9.84
N PRO A 392 8.76 8.29 9.59
CA PRO A 392 7.57 8.75 10.30
C PRO A 392 6.38 7.79 10.16
N TYR A 393 6.32 7.01 9.09
CA TYR A 393 5.24 6.10 8.72
C TYR A 393 5.59 4.62 8.97
N HIS A 394 6.72 4.31 9.63
CA HIS A 394 7.18 2.93 9.82
C HIS A 394 6.11 1.99 10.41
N TYR A 395 5.25 2.51 11.29
CA TYR A 395 4.17 1.77 11.93
C TYR A 395 3.00 1.41 10.98
N TYR A 396 2.98 1.90 9.73
CA TYR A 396 2.06 1.44 8.68
C TYR A 396 2.46 0.08 8.11
N MET A 397 3.71 -0.34 8.35
CA MET A 397 4.19 -1.63 7.90
C MET A 397 3.71 -2.77 8.80
N ARG A 398 3.71 -3.98 8.26
CA ARG A 398 3.51 -5.19 9.03
C ARG A 398 4.53 -5.27 10.15
N ARG A 399 4.07 -5.65 11.36
CA ARG A 399 4.94 -5.81 12.53
C ARG A 399 5.03 -7.28 12.94
N ALA A 400 6.25 -7.73 13.25
CA ALA A 400 6.53 -9.02 13.90
C ALA A 400 7.60 -8.81 14.98
N GLY A 401 7.20 -8.89 16.25
CA GLY A 401 8.10 -8.60 17.38
C GLY A 401 8.68 -7.20 17.30
N ARG A 402 10.01 -7.10 17.12
CA ARG A 402 10.76 -5.84 17.01
C ARG A 402 10.88 -5.30 15.60
N GLU A 403 10.39 -6.04 14.61
CA GLU A 403 10.54 -5.74 13.19
C GLU A 403 9.29 -5.08 12.62
N TYR A 404 9.48 -4.03 11.81
CA TYR A 404 8.48 -3.43 10.92
C TYR A 404 8.96 -3.63 9.49
N TYR A 405 8.20 -4.33 8.66
CA TYR A 405 8.75 -4.76 7.39
C TYR A 405 7.73 -4.88 6.26
N LYS A 406 8.25 -4.85 5.03
CA LYS A 406 7.57 -5.24 3.80
C LYS A 406 8.38 -6.34 3.11
N THR A 407 7.69 -7.41 2.70
CA THR A 407 8.28 -8.45 1.85
C THR A 407 7.92 -8.25 0.39
N GLY A 408 8.77 -8.74 -0.50
CA GLY A 408 8.49 -8.85 -1.92
C GLY A 408 8.88 -10.22 -2.44
N THR A 409 8.04 -10.81 -3.28
CA THR A 409 8.29 -12.13 -3.88
C THR A 409 7.87 -12.13 -5.34
N LEU A 410 8.79 -12.56 -6.20
CA LEU A 410 8.52 -12.99 -7.58
C LEU A 410 9.26 -14.29 -7.81
N TYR A 411 8.97 -15.00 -8.89
CA TYR A 411 9.72 -16.22 -9.22
C TYR A 411 11.23 -15.92 -9.26
N GLY A 412 12.01 -16.59 -8.40
CA GLY A 412 13.45 -16.40 -8.27
C GLY A 412 13.90 -15.11 -7.56
N ILE A 413 12.98 -14.34 -6.97
CA ILE A 413 13.24 -13.08 -6.25
C ILE A 413 12.59 -13.14 -4.87
N SER A 414 13.38 -12.82 -3.84
CA SER A 414 12.89 -12.65 -2.47
C SER A 414 13.50 -11.39 -1.88
N THR A 415 12.67 -10.44 -1.46
CA THR A 415 13.12 -9.15 -0.92
C THR A 415 12.43 -8.84 0.39
N ARG A 416 13.11 -8.09 1.27
CA ARG A 416 12.57 -7.63 2.55
C ARG A 416 13.24 -6.31 2.93
N ALA A 417 12.46 -5.34 3.35
CA ALA A 417 12.97 -4.03 3.74
C ALA A 417 12.12 -3.47 4.87
N GLY A 418 12.75 -2.70 5.76
CA GLY A 418 12.05 -2.13 6.90
C GLY A 418 12.97 -1.71 8.03
N TYR A 419 12.47 -1.85 9.25
CA TYR A 419 13.11 -1.35 10.46
C TYR A 419 13.14 -2.44 11.54
N ILE A 420 14.23 -2.47 12.30
CA ILE A 420 14.37 -3.30 13.50
C ILE A 420 14.57 -2.37 14.70
N ARG A 421 13.70 -2.50 15.70
CA ARG A 421 13.84 -1.78 16.98
C ARG A 421 14.85 -2.51 17.85
N ARG A 422 15.95 -1.86 18.17
CA ARG A 422 16.96 -2.36 19.12
C ARG A 422 16.44 -2.29 20.56
N THR A 423 17.13 -2.98 21.48
CA THR A 423 16.81 -2.96 22.91
C THR A 423 16.89 -1.55 23.52
N ASN A 424 17.75 -0.67 23.00
CA ASN A 424 17.85 0.74 23.39
C ASN A 424 16.75 1.63 22.78
N GLY A 425 15.77 1.06 22.05
CA GLY A 425 14.65 1.77 21.44
C GLY A 425 14.94 2.38 20.06
N GLN A 426 16.19 2.43 19.61
CA GLN A 426 16.56 2.95 18.31
C GLN A 426 16.09 2.03 17.17
N LEU A 427 15.74 2.63 16.03
CA LEU A 427 15.36 1.91 14.81
C LEU A 427 16.55 1.83 13.85
N CYS A 428 17.00 0.63 13.55
CA CYS A 428 17.90 0.36 12.43
C CYS A 428 17.08 0.10 11.18
N ARG A 429 17.50 0.69 10.04
CA ARG A 429 16.94 0.37 8.73
C ARG A 429 17.68 -0.83 8.15
N TYR A 430 16.98 -1.63 7.36
CA TYR A 430 17.60 -2.71 6.62
C TYR A 430 16.90 -2.95 5.27
N VAL A 431 17.68 -3.35 4.28
CA VAL A 431 17.21 -3.74 2.96
C VAL A 431 17.90 -5.04 2.56
N ILE A 432 17.14 -6.06 2.23
CA ILE A 432 17.61 -7.37 1.75
C ILE A 432 16.96 -7.61 0.38
N MET A 433 17.76 -7.80 -0.66
CA MET A 433 17.27 -8.05 -2.01
C MET A 433 18.00 -9.28 -2.58
N LEU A 434 17.37 -10.45 -2.49
CA LEU A 434 17.90 -11.69 -3.01
C LEU A 434 17.30 -11.94 -4.40
N ASN A 435 18.13 -11.72 -5.42
CA ASN A 435 17.75 -11.95 -6.82
C ASN A 435 18.40 -13.25 -7.36
N THR A 436 18.69 -14.19 -6.46
CA THR A 436 19.17 -15.53 -6.75
C THR A 436 18.02 -16.53 -6.53
N PRO A 437 17.65 -17.34 -7.55
CA PRO A 437 16.61 -18.35 -7.40
C PRO A 437 16.85 -19.32 -6.22
N GLY A 438 15.78 -19.71 -5.54
CA GLY A 438 15.83 -20.64 -4.41
C GLY A 438 16.21 -20.00 -3.06
N LYS A 439 16.61 -18.71 -3.03
CA LYS A 439 16.91 -18.01 -1.78
C LYS A 439 15.66 -17.41 -1.14
N SER A 440 15.64 -17.37 0.18
CA SER A 440 14.62 -16.71 1.03
C SER A 440 15.27 -15.66 1.92
N THR A 441 14.58 -14.53 2.13
CA THR A 441 15.01 -13.49 3.06
C THR A 441 14.84 -13.88 4.53
N GLU A 442 14.06 -14.92 4.83
CA GLU A 442 13.76 -15.30 6.22
C GLU A 442 15.00 -15.68 7.04
N PRO A 443 15.91 -16.57 6.56
CA PRO A 443 17.13 -16.90 7.30
C PRO A 443 18.03 -15.66 7.53
N VAL A 444 18.09 -14.74 6.55
CA VAL A 444 18.89 -13.51 6.66
C VAL A 444 18.28 -12.57 7.72
N ALA A 445 16.96 -12.40 7.70
CA ALA A 445 16.24 -11.55 8.67
C ALA A 445 16.35 -12.09 10.10
N LEU A 446 16.22 -13.41 10.30
CA LEU A 446 16.37 -14.03 11.62
C LEU A 446 17.78 -13.84 12.21
N ARG A 447 18.83 -13.94 11.38
CA ARG A 447 20.20 -13.66 11.83
C ARG A 447 20.38 -12.18 12.15
N LEU A 448 19.87 -11.30 11.28
CA LEU A 448 19.93 -9.86 11.52
C LEU A 448 19.25 -9.47 12.83
N LEU A 449 18.09 -10.05 13.16
CA LEU A 449 17.39 -9.83 14.42
C LEU A 449 18.21 -10.24 15.64
N ARG A 450 19.08 -11.25 15.55
CA ARG A 450 19.99 -11.66 16.63
C ARG A 450 21.20 -10.73 16.76
N ILE A 451 21.74 -10.28 15.63
CA ILE A 451 22.92 -9.39 15.62
C ILE A 451 22.57 -8.00 16.16
N LEU A 452 21.37 -7.50 15.88
CA LEU A 452 20.89 -6.18 16.27
C LEU A 452 20.19 -6.16 17.65
N ASP A 453 20.40 -7.16 18.44
CA ASP A 453 19.80 -7.26 19.80
C ASP A 453 20.41 -6.36 20.84
#